data_158c5ba492adb919825dc5f55e8e45f2
#
_entry.id   158c5ba492adb919825dc5f55e8e45f2
#
_cell.length_a   1.000
_cell.length_b   1.000
_cell.length_c   1.000
_cell.angle_alpha   90.00
_cell.angle_beta   90.00
_cell.angle_gamma   90.00
#
_symmetry.space_group_name_H-M   'P 1'
#
loop_
_entity.id
_entity.type
_entity.pdbx_description
1 polymer ?
#
loop_
_entity_poly.entity_id
_entity_poly.type
_entity_poly.pdbx_seq_one_letter_code
_entity_poly.pdbx_strand_id
1 'polypeptide(L)'
;MAQPIDVVVGILMKPNGDVLLASRPEGKPYAGYWEFPGGKVEAGESVFAALQREFEEEIGVRIISADEWCGVEHVYEHAHVRLHFFICRDWQGEEVALEGQQLAWQGSVAVEPVLPATIPLLEWLDRLRFDV
;
A
#
# COMPACT_ATOMS: atom_id res chain seq x y z
N MET A 1 21.52 10.85 -14.05
CA MET A 1 20.25 10.99 -13.34
C MET A 1 19.64 9.62 -13.12
N ALA A 2 19.30 9.32 -11.89
CA ALA A 2 18.64 8.05 -11.59
C ALA A 2 17.21 8.07 -12.14
N GLN A 3 16.81 6.96 -12.75
CA GLN A 3 15.44 6.81 -13.19
C GLN A 3 14.52 6.60 -12.00
N PRO A 4 13.26 7.05 -12.06
CA PRO A 4 12.32 6.80 -11.00
C PRO A 4 12.11 5.29 -10.79
N ILE A 5 11.95 4.90 -9.54
CA ILE A 5 11.62 3.55 -9.16
C ILE A 5 10.10 3.43 -9.10
N ASP A 6 9.53 2.49 -9.83
CA ASP A 6 8.09 2.23 -9.77
C ASP A 6 7.76 1.33 -8.60
N VAL A 7 6.81 1.75 -7.78
CA VAL A 7 6.34 1.05 -6.61
C VAL A 7 4.83 0.94 -6.68
N VAL A 8 4.30 -0.26 -6.44
CA VAL A 8 2.86 -0.47 -6.35
C VAL A 8 2.43 -0.44 -4.90
N VAL A 9 1.27 0.14 -4.65
CA VAL A 9 0.68 0.20 -3.32
C VAL A 9 -0.78 -0.22 -3.44
N GLY A 10 -1.20 -1.16 -2.60
CA GLY A 10 -2.56 -1.66 -2.62
C GLY A 10 -3.33 -1.25 -1.37
N ILE A 11 -4.52 -0.73 -1.58
CA ILE A 11 -5.44 -0.39 -0.51
C ILE A 11 -6.56 -1.42 -0.53
N LEU A 12 -6.44 -2.44 0.33
CA LEU A 12 -7.55 -3.38 0.52
C LEU A 12 -8.67 -2.65 1.24
N MET A 13 -9.84 -2.64 0.65
CA MET A 13 -10.98 -1.91 1.19
C MET A 13 -12.19 -2.85 1.32
N LYS A 14 -12.69 -2.96 2.53
CA LYS A 14 -13.91 -3.72 2.83
C LYS A 14 -15.15 -2.91 2.43
N PRO A 15 -16.31 -3.59 2.27
CA PRO A 15 -17.57 -2.88 1.93
C PRO A 15 -17.95 -1.77 2.91
N ASN A 16 -17.56 -1.90 4.18
CA ASN A 16 -17.83 -0.86 5.19
C ASN A 16 -16.86 0.32 5.13
N GLY A 17 -15.87 0.28 4.23
CA GLY A 17 -14.88 1.33 4.08
C GLY A 17 -13.57 1.13 4.84
N ASP A 18 -13.47 0.08 5.66
CA ASP A 18 -12.22 -0.20 6.38
C ASP A 18 -11.10 -0.52 5.40
N VAL A 19 -9.91 -0.01 5.69
CA VAL A 19 -8.72 -0.23 4.87
C VAL A 19 -7.61 -0.87 5.70
N LEU A 20 -6.78 -1.67 5.04
CA LEU A 20 -5.69 -2.40 5.70
C LEU A 20 -4.39 -1.61 5.64
N LEU A 21 -3.79 -1.35 6.80
CA LEU A 21 -2.45 -0.80 6.90
C LEU A 21 -1.51 -1.83 7.52
N ALA A 22 -0.22 -1.67 7.22
CA ALA A 22 0.85 -2.51 7.73
C ALA A 22 1.95 -1.63 8.32
N SER A 23 2.54 -2.08 9.42
CA SER A 23 3.72 -1.41 9.98
C SER A 23 4.97 -1.92 9.27
N ARG A 24 5.97 -1.06 9.13
CA ARG A 24 7.27 -1.48 8.58
C ARG A 24 8.00 -2.30 9.63
N PRO A 25 8.50 -3.49 9.27
CA PRO A 25 9.17 -4.37 10.23
C PRO A 25 10.52 -3.80 10.70
N GLU A 26 11.02 -4.34 11.79
CA GLU A 26 12.36 -3.98 12.28
C GLU A 26 13.42 -4.30 11.23
N GLY A 27 14.49 -3.50 11.21
CA GLY A 27 15.58 -3.64 10.28
C GLY A 27 15.39 -2.90 8.97
N LYS A 28 14.22 -2.34 8.72
CA LYS A 28 13.94 -1.51 7.54
C LYS A 28 13.92 -0.02 7.91
N PRO A 29 14.21 0.88 6.94
CA PRO A 29 14.03 2.31 7.18
C PRO A 29 12.60 2.60 7.64
N TYR A 30 12.45 3.54 8.57
CA TYR A 30 11.16 3.90 9.15
C TYR A 30 10.45 2.74 9.86
N ALA A 31 11.22 1.83 10.50
CA ALA A 31 10.64 0.72 11.26
C ALA A 31 9.55 1.23 12.22
N GLY A 32 8.42 0.54 12.26
CA GLY A 32 7.28 0.92 13.10
C GLY A 32 6.32 1.92 12.48
N TYR A 33 6.69 2.58 11.38
CA TYR A 33 5.78 3.46 10.66
C TYR A 33 4.75 2.64 9.89
N TRP A 34 3.52 3.16 9.81
CA TRP A 34 2.42 2.51 9.13
C TRP A 34 2.26 3.00 7.69
N GLU A 35 1.91 2.09 6.80
CA GLU A 35 1.74 2.36 5.37
C GLU A 35 0.76 1.36 4.78
N PHE A 36 0.31 1.62 3.55
CA PHE A 36 -0.38 0.60 2.79
C PHE A 36 0.64 -0.40 2.23
N PRO A 37 0.32 -1.70 2.23
CA PRO A 37 1.25 -2.70 1.69
C PRO A 37 1.56 -2.50 0.21
N GLY A 38 2.74 -2.90 -0.20
CA GLY A 38 3.17 -2.81 -1.58
C GLY A 38 4.67 -3.05 -1.71
N GLY A 39 5.20 -2.76 -2.87
CA GLY A 39 6.62 -2.93 -3.13
C GLY A 39 7.02 -2.56 -4.54
N LYS A 40 8.27 -2.80 -4.89
CA LYS A 40 8.84 -2.43 -6.17
C LYS A 40 8.31 -3.30 -7.30
N VAL A 41 8.06 -2.66 -8.44
CA VAL A 41 7.79 -3.35 -9.69
C VAL A 41 9.10 -3.88 -10.24
N GLU A 42 9.15 -5.19 -10.54
CA GLU A 42 10.35 -5.82 -11.08
C GLU A 42 10.40 -5.70 -12.60
N ALA A 43 11.59 -5.85 -13.18
CA ALA A 43 11.78 -5.79 -14.63
C ALA A 43 10.90 -6.82 -15.34
N GLY A 44 10.21 -6.38 -16.39
CA GLY A 44 9.34 -7.26 -17.18
C GLY A 44 7.97 -7.53 -16.57
N GLU A 45 7.71 -6.97 -15.39
CA GLU A 45 6.48 -7.17 -14.64
C GLU A 45 5.52 -6.00 -14.90
N SER A 46 4.24 -6.28 -15.11
CA SER A 46 3.24 -5.23 -15.14
C SER A 46 2.99 -4.70 -13.73
N VAL A 47 2.45 -3.49 -13.62
CA VAL A 47 2.13 -2.91 -12.32
C VAL A 47 1.14 -3.79 -11.56
N PHE A 48 0.11 -4.31 -12.25
CA PHE A 48 -0.87 -5.19 -11.60
C PHE A 48 -0.25 -6.53 -11.17
N ALA A 49 0.63 -7.11 -11.98
CA ALA A 49 1.32 -8.36 -11.59
C ALA A 49 2.21 -8.15 -10.36
N ALA A 50 2.88 -6.99 -10.28
CA ALA A 50 3.66 -6.63 -9.10
C ALA A 50 2.78 -6.51 -7.86
N LEU A 51 1.60 -5.90 -8.00
CA LEU A 51 0.63 -5.78 -6.91
C LEU A 51 0.23 -7.17 -6.40
N GLN A 52 -0.12 -8.08 -7.31
CA GLN A 52 -0.49 -9.44 -6.94
C GLN A 52 0.64 -10.17 -6.22
N ARG A 53 1.85 -10.09 -6.77
CA ARG A 53 3.03 -10.75 -6.20
C ARG A 53 3.35 -10.22 -4.81
N GLU A 54 3.37 -8.89 -4.64
CA GLU A 54 3.70 -8.27 -3.35
C GLU A 54 2.69 -8.66 -2.27
N PHE A 55 1.40 -8.67 -2.60
CA PHE A 55 0.37 -9.03 -1.63
C PHE A 55 0.43 -10.51 -1.25
N GLU A 56 0.75 -11.40 -2.19
CA GLU A 56 0.95 -12.81 -1.87
C GLU A 56 2.17 -13.00 -0.96
N GLU A 57 3.27 -12.33 -1.25
CA GLU A 57 4.52 -12.44 -0.47
C GLU A 57 4.40 -11.84 0.92
N GLU A 58 3.77 -10.68 1.04
CA GLU A 58 3.74 -9.92 2.29
C GLU A 58 2.62 -10.32 3.23
N ILE A 59 1.43 -10.57 2.70
CA ILE A 59 0.24 -10.77 3.53
C ILE A 59 -0.61 -11.98 3.14
N GLY A 60 -0.15 -12.78 2.18
CA GLY A 60 -0.79 -14.06 1.86
C GLY A 60 -2.16 -13.97 1.20
N VAL A 61 -2.53 -12.82 0.63
CA VAL A 61 -3.79 -12.68 -0.09
C VAL A 61 -3.56 -12.59 -1.58
N ARG A 62 -4.52 -13.08 -2.35
CA ARG A 62 -4.50 -13.04 -3.81
C ARG A 62 -5.44 -11.95 -4.30
N ILE A 63 -4.89 -10.90 -4.90
CA ILE A 63 -5.69 -9.83 -5.52
C ILE A 63 -6.33 -10.37 -6.80
N ILE A 64 -7.66 -10.30 -6.88
CA ILE A 64 -8.41 -10.76 -8.06
C ILE A 64 -8.54 -9.61 -9.06
N SER A 65 -8.95 -8.45 -8.58
CA SER A 65 -9.05 -7.24 -9.39
C SER A 65 -8.75 -6.02 -8.54
N ALA A 66 -8.32 -4.96 -9.19
CA ALA A 66 -8.02 -3.70 -8.52
C ALA A 66 -8.22 -2.56 -9.50
N ASP A 67 -8.65 -1.42 -8.98
CA ASP A 67 -8.81 -0.19 -9.75
C ASP A 67 -7.65 0.73 -9.45
N GLU A 68 -6.99 1.20 -10.50
CA GLU A 68 -5.94 2.20 -10.34
C GLU A 68 -6.58 3.52 -9.90
N TRP A 69 -6.15 4.02 -8.75
CA TRP A 69 -6.74 5.21 -8.15
C TRP A 69 -5.95 6.46 -8.50
N CYS A 70 -4.67 6.49 -8.19
CA CYS A 70 -3.82 7.64 -8.48
C CYS A 70 -2.35 7.24 -8.49
N GLY A 71 -1.54 8.14 -9.05
CA GLY A 71 -0.09 8.04 -9.01
C GLY A 71 0.50 9.23 -8.28
N VAL A 72 1.53 9.00 -7.50
CA VAL A 72 2.23 10.03 -6.76
C VAL A 72 3.73 9.85 -6.94
N GLU A 73 4.42 10.92 -7.29
CA GLU A 73 5.88 10.92 -7.30
C GLU A 73 6.40 11.52 -6.02
N HIS A 74 7.42 10.90 -5.45
CA HIS A 74 8.06 11.39 -4.24
C HIS A 74 9.57 11.29 -4.38
N VAL A 75 10.25 12.38 -4.10
CA VAL A 75 11.71 12.44 -4.18
C VAL A 75 12.28 12.40 -2.77
N TYR A 76 12.95 11.28 -2.46
CA TYR A 76 13.76 11.16 -1.25
C TYR A 76 15.20 11.55 -1.57
N GLU A 77 16.01 11.80 -0.54
CA GLU A 77 17.44 12.10 -0.75
C GLU A 77 18.16 11.03 -1.57
N HIS A 78 17.76 9.77 -1.37
CA HIS A 78 18.43 8.62 -1.97
C HIS A 78 17.71 8.02 -3.16
N ALA A 79 16.47 8.44 -3.45
CA ALA A 79 15.70 7.83 -4.52
C ALA A 79 14.53 8.72 -4.96
N HIS A 80 14.19 8.60 -6.25
CA HIS A 80 12.96 9.15 -6.81
C HIS A 80 12.02 7.97 -7.04
N VAL A 81 10.84 7.98 -6.43
CA VAL A 81 9.86 6.89 -6.56
C VAL A 81 8.58 7.38 -7.20
N ARG A 82 7.97 6.52 -8.03
CA ARG A 82 6.62 6.71 -8.55
C ARG A 82 5.74 5.67 -7.88
N LEU A 83 4.78 6.14 -7.11
CA LEU A 83 3.87 5.30 -6.37
C LEU A 83 2.57 5.15 -7.16
N HIS A 84 2.20 3.91 -7.46
CA HIS A 84 0.97 3.57 -8.16
C HIS A 84 -0.01 2.99 -7.14
N PHE A 85 -1.06 3.73 -6.83
CA PHE A 85 -2.05 3.34 -5.82
C PHE A 85 -3.24 2.66 -6.46
N PHE A 86 -3.57 1.48 -5.94
CA PHE A 86 -4.71 0.69 -6.37
C PHE A 86 -5.69 0.51 -5.23
N ILE A 87 -6.98 0.62 -5.52
CA ILE A 87 -8.03 0.25 -4.57
C ILE A 87 -8.48 -1.16 -4.92
N CYS A 88 -8.37 -2.05 -3.95
CA CYS A 88 -8.63 -3.47 -4.12
C CYS A 88 -9.85 -3.85 -3.28
N ARG A 89 -10.95 -4.19 -3.95
CA ARG A 89 -12.19 -4.61 -3.30
C ARG A 89 -12.46 -6.10 -3.46
N ASP A 90 -11.65 -6.79 -4.28
CA ASP A 90 -11.86 -8.19 -4.60
C ASP A 90 -10.55 -8.96 -4.45
N TRP A 91 -10.49 -9.79 -3.42
CA TRP A 91 -9.32 -10.64 -3.15
C TRP A 91 -9.75 -11.94 -2.51
N GLN A 92 -8.85 -12.95 -2.55
CA GLN A 92 -9.04 -14.25 -1.91
C GLN A 92 -8.02 -14.44 -0.80
N GLY A 93 -8.44 -15.09 0.27
CA GLY A 93 -7.59 -15.40 1.41
C GLY A 93 -7.75 -14.42 2.55
N GLU A 94 -7.28 -14.82 3.72
CA GLU A 94 -7.22 -13.96 4.90
C GLU A 94 -5.82 -13.43 5.07
N GLU A 95 -5.71 -12.19 5.49
CA GLU A 95 -4.43 -11.53 5.69
C GLU A 95 -3.63 -12.18 6.81
N VAL A 96 -2.35 -12.40 6.55
CA VAL A 96 -1.38 -12.92 7.50
C VAL A 96 -0.11 -12.08 7.38
N ALA A 97 0.45 -11.67 8.51
CA ALA A 97 1.70 -10.92 8.53
C ALA A 97 2.87 -11.89 8.27
N LEU A 98 3.30 -11.99 7.01
CA LEU A 98 4.33 -12.95 6.60
C LEU A 98 5.76 -12.40 6.72
N GLU A 99 5.93 -11.10 7.03
CA GLU A 99 7.25 -10.46 7.07
C GLU A 99 7.57 -9.84 8.43
N GLY A 100 6.88 -10.26 9.48
CA GLY A 100 7.12 -9.73 10.82
C GLY A 100 6.50 -8.35 11.07
N GLN A 101 5.71 -7.85 10.13
CA GLN A 101 4.97 -6.60 10.28
C GLN A 101 3.70 -6.81 11.11
N GLN A 102 3.12 -5.72 11.57
CA GLN A 102 1.78 -5.73 12.15
C GLN A 102 0.78 -5.31 11.08
N LEU A 103 -0.44 -5.82 11.16
CA LEU A 103 -1.54 -5.47 10.26
C LEU A 103 -2.70 -4.89 11.07
N ALA A 104 -3.36 -3.87 10.52
CA ALA A 104 -4.52 -3.27 11.18
C ALA A 104 -5.56 -2.81 10.16
N TRP A 105 -6.80 -3.22 10.35
CA TRP A 105 -7.95 -2.69 9.62
C TRP A 105 -8.41 -1.40 10.28
N GLN A 106 -8.54 -0.33 9.49
CA GLN A 106 -8.87 1.00 10.01
C GLN A 106 -10.05 1.60 9.26
N GLY A 107 -11.06 2.03 9.98
CA GLY A 107 -12.11 2.90 9.45
C GLY A 107 -11.53 4.30 9.27
N SER A 108 -11.48 5.10 10.34
CA SER A 108 -10.63 6.28 10.35
C SER A 108 -9.23 5.85 10.73
N VAL A 109 -8.22 6.28 9.97
CA VAL A 109 -6.85 5.85 10.24
C VAL A 109 -6.34 6.53 11.51
N ALA A 110 -6.12 5.71 12.54
CA ALA A 110 -5.67 6.16 13.86
C ALA A 110 -4.31 5.60 14.26
N VAL A 111 -3.78 4.63 13.51
CA VAL A 111 -2.43 4.10 13.78
C VAL A 111 -1.38 5.17 13.57
N GLU A 112 -0.33 5.16 14.39
CA GLU A 112 0.75 6.15 14.36
C GLU A 112 2.10 5.46 14.57
N PRO A 113 3.18 6.02 14.02
CA PRO A 113 3.24 7.08 13.02
C PRO A 113 2.95 6.55 11.61
N VAL A 114 2.51 7.43 10.72
CA VAL A 114 2.23 7.09 9.33
C VAL A 114 3.35 7.61 8.44
N LEU A 115 3.77 6.82 7.46
CA LEU A 115 4.80 7.24 6.50
C LEU A 115 4.39 8.56 5.82
N PRO A 116 5.32 9.54 5.71
CA PRO A 116 5.00 10.86 5.15
C PRO A 116 4.32 10.83 3.78
N ALA A 117 4.74 9.94 2.88
CA ALA A 117 4.15 9.86 1.55
C ALA A 117 2.68 9.36 1.57
N THR A 118 2.27 8.71 2.65
CA THR A 118 0.90 8.21 2.82
C THR A 118 -0.04 9.27 3.37
N ILE A 119 0.48 10.22 4.17
CA ILE A 119 -0.35 11.18 4.90
C ILE A 119 -1.31 11.98 3.98
N PRO A 120 -0.86 12.60 2.87
CA PRO A 120 -1.78 13.36 2.02
C PRO A 120 -2.89 12.53 1.41
N LEU A 121 -2.64 11.24 1.21
CA LEU A 121 -3.60 10.34 0.60
C LEU A 121 -4.74 9.98 1.53
N LEU A 122 -4.51 10.02 2.84
CA LEU A 122 -5.53 9.67 3.83
C LEU A 122 -6.71 10.62 3.75
N GLU A 123 -6.47 11.91 3.54
CA GLU A 123 -7.54 12.88 3.39
C GLU A 123 -8.37 12.61 2.14
N TRP A 124 -7.70 12.36 1.01
CA TRP A 124 -8.40 12.04 -0.24
C TRP A 124 -9.17 10.72 -0.12
N LEU A 125 -8.56 9.73 0.54
CA LEU A 125 -9.19 8.44 0.75
C LEU A 125 -10.44 8.56 1.63
N ASP A 126 -10.40 9.40 2.66
CA ASP A 126 -11.55 9.64 3.53
C ASP A 126 -12.70 10.26 2.76
N ARG A 127 -12.42 11.18 1.85
CA ARG A 127 -13.44 11.74 0.97
C ARG A 127 -14.06 10.67 0.08
N LEU A 128 -13.23 9.80 -0.49
CA LEU A 128 -13.71 8.70 -1.33
C LEU A 128 -14.62 7.74 -0.56
N ARG A 129 -14.29 7.46 0.70
CA ARG A 129 -15.00 6.47 1.52
C ARG A 129 -16.27 7.01 2.18
N PHE A 130 -16.24 8.25 2.63
CA PHE A 130 -17.24 8.80 3.54
C PHE A 130 -18.04 9.99 3.00
N ASP A 131 -17.50 10.72 2.04
CA ASP A 131 -18.21 11.83 1.42
C ASP A 131 -19.07 11.29 0.28
N VAL A 132 -20.32 11.26 0.51
CA VAL A 132 -21.30 10.76 -0.46
C VAL A 132 -22.10 11.94 -1.03
#